data_f1f0f49cffb1667c77591937609a833b
#
_entry.id   f1f0f49cffb1667c77591937609a833b
#
_cell.length_a   1.000
_cell.length_b   1.000
_cell.length_c   1.000
_cell.angle_alpha   90.00
_cell.angle_beta   90.00
_cell.angle_gamma   90.00
#
_symmetry.space_group_name_H-M   'P 1'
#
loop_
_entity.id
_entity.type
_entity.pdbx_description
1 polymer ?
#
loop_
_entity_poly.entity_id
_entity_poly.type
_entity_poly.pdbx_seq_one_letter_code
_entity_poly.pdbx_strand_id
1 'polypeptide(L)'
;LQIDTSFDKITLVIVESKFQEAYMYEKRIAKLREKMGAAKIDAVFIAGDHNRNYLSGFTGNESYSFITLDNAFFITDSRFTEQASQQVQGYEIIETSGKKTIAELVSDLADENGISSLGFEEDVLTFKAYSEHKDRLRCGFVPMKGMVEELRMIKDSFELDIMRKAAEIADSAFEHILKFIQPGMTEREIGIELEMHMKKNGASALSFPSIVASGTRSSLPHGEATDKRIAEGEFLTLDFGCVYREYCSDMTRTIVIGKPSGKMAEIYGVVLEAQLLAAKSFREGAVAVDVDKVARDYIAKAGYGENFGHSLGHGVGRQVHEAPTIGFRNASVLKAGMVLTNEPGIYLPGFGGVRIEDILVITGSGSEILSKSTKEIICI
;
A
#
# COMPACT_ATOMS: atom_id res chain seq x y z
N LEU A 1 -47.49 8.14 -18.12
CA LEU A 1 -46.05 7.85 -18.28
C LEU A 1 -45.38 8.13 -16.94
N GLN A 2 -45.14 7.08 -16.16
CA GLN A 2 -44.24 7.17 -15.00
C GLN A 2 -42.80 7.24 -15.54
N ILE A 3 -42.16 8.37 -15.38
CA ILE A 3 -40.72 8.54 -15.65
C ILE A 3 -39.97 7.72 -14.61
N ASP A 4 -39.15 6.76 -15.06
CA ASP A 4 -38.36 5.90 -14.19
C ASP A 4 -37.23 6.72 -13.54
N THR A 5 -37.49 7.17 -12.30
CA THR A 5 -36.54 7.99 -11.52
C THR A 5 -35.33 7.23 -11.00
N SER A 6 -35.22 5.92 -11.25
CA SER A 6 -34.09 5.11 -10.82
C SER A 6 -32.86 5.30 -11.73
N PHE A 7 -33.08 5.48 -13.03
CA PHE A 7 -32.01 5.76 -14.00
C PHE A 7 -31.34 7.12 -13.77
N ASP A 8 -32.12 8.13 -13.43
CA ASP A 8 -31.61 9.49 -13.14
C ASP A 8 -30.75 9.53 -11.88
N LYS A 9 -31.08 8.75 -10.84
CA LYS A 9 -30.29 8.71 -9.61
C LYS A 9 -28.93 8.04 -9.82
N ILE A 10 -28.86 6.94 -10.58
CA ILE A 10 -27.59 6.24 -10.87
C ILE A 10 -26.68 7.13 -11.73
N THR A 11 -27.24 7.79 -12.73
CA THR A 11 -26.49 8.72 -13.60
C THR A 11 -25.98 9.91 -12.80
N LEU A 12 -26.76 10.47 -11.88
CA LEU A 12 -26.36 11.58 -11.01
C LEU A 12 -25.19 11.16 -10.09
N VAL A 13 -25.27 10.00 -9.46
CA VAL A 13 -24.22 9.46 -8.57
C VAL A 13 -22.91 9.22 -9.34
N ILE A 14 -22.98 8.71 -10.58
CA ILE A 14 -21.79 8.50 -11.42
C ILE A 14 -21.15 9.83 -11.83
N VAL A 15 -21.97 10.83 -12.16
CA VAL A 15 -21.48 12.17 -12.54
C VAL A 15 -20.86 12.86 -11.33
N GLU A 16 -21.48 12.82 -10.17
CA GLU A 16 -20.93 13.38 -8.92
C GLU A 16 -19.61 12.70 -8.53
N SER A 17 -19.51 11.37 -8.65
CA SER A 17 -18.29 10.62 -8.39
C SER A 17 -17.13 11.04 -9.31
N LYS A 18 -17.38 11.19 -10.62
CA LYS A 18 -16.36 11.64 -11.57
C LYS A 18 -15.91 13.08 -11.32
N PHE A 19 -16.83 14.00 -10.96
CA PHE A 19 -16.45 15.36 -10.58
C PHE A 19 -15.61 15.39 -9.31
N GLN A 20 -15.92 14.56 -8.35
CA GLN A 20 -15.17 14.45 -7.10
C GLN A 20 -13.77 13.90 -7.33
N GLU A 21 -13.63 12.88 -8.21
CA GLU A 21 -12.33 12.35 -8.63
C GLU A 21 -11.47 13.39 -9.36
N ALA A 22 -12.04 14.12 -10.34
CA ALA A 22 -11.33 15.18 -11.07
C ALA A 22 -10.79 16.27 -10.13
N TYR A 23 -11.66 16.77 -9.25
CA TYR A 23 -11.29 17.78 -8.25
C TYR A 23 -10.16 17.31 -7.32
N MET A 24 -10.13 16.02 -7.02
CA MET A 24 -9.08 15.43 -6.18
C MET A 24 -7.72 15.43 -6.87
N TYR A 25 -7.65 15.07 -8.16
CA TYR A 25 -6.39 15.13 -8.93
C TYR A 25 -5.87 16.56 -9.06
N GLU A 26 -6.73 17.53 -9.34
CA GLU A 26 -6.37 18.95 -9.36
C GLU A 26 -5.74 19.40 -8.03
N LYS A 27 -6.34 19.03 -6.90
CA LYS A 27 -5.79 19.31 -5.56
C LYS A 27 -4.42 18.68 -5.33
N ARG A 28 -4.21 17.45 -5.79
CA ARG A 28 -2.93 16.76 -5.65
C ARG A 28 -1.84 17.46 -6.47
N ILE A 29 -2.15 17.87 -7.70
CA ILE A 29 -1.24 18.65 -8.54
C ILE A 29 -0.95 20.00 -7.90
N ALA A 30 -1.95 20.71 -7.37
CA ALA A 30 -1.74 21.98 -6.69
C ALA A 30 -0.79 21.85 -5.49
N LYS A 31 -0.98 20.85 -4.64
CA LYS A 31 -0.08 20.55 -3.52
C LYS A 31 1.35 20.18 -3.99
N LEU A 32 1.47 19.45 -5.10
CA LEU A 32 2.78 19.16 -5.69
C LEU A 32 3.47 20.44 -6.15
N ARG A 33 2.75 21.34 -6.85
CA ARG A 33 3.26 22.64 -7.28
C ARG A 33 3.70 23.53 -6.13
N GLU A 34 2.99 23.52 -4.99
CA GLU A 34 3.43 24.21 -3.77
C GLU A 34 4.80 23.67 -3.28
N LYS A 35 4.99 22.36 -3.26
CA LYS A 35 6.26 21.74 -2.88
C LYS A 35 7.37 22.02 -3.89
N MET A 36 7.07 21.98 -5.20
CA MET A 36 7.99 22.34 -6.26
C MET A 36 8.50 23.79 -6.09
N GLY A 37 7.58 24.73 -5.86
CA GLY A 37 7.93 26.13 -5.62
C GLY A 37 8.83 26.31 -4.40
N ALA A 38 8.52 25.63 -3.28
CA ALA A 38 9.35 25.65 -2.07
C ALA A 38 10.75 25.07 -2.29
N ALA A 39 10.87 24.04 -3.14
CA ALA A 39 12.12 23.38 -3.50
C ALA A 39 12.87 24.07 -4.65
N LYS A 40 12.30 25.10 -5.28
CA LYS A 40 12.81 25.77 -6.48
C LYS A 40 13.01 24.80 -7.66
N ILE A 41 12.03 23.95 -7.87
CA ILE A 41 11.92 23.01 -9.00
C ILE A 41 10.85 23.56 -9.94
N ASP A 42 11.19 23.81 -11.19
CA ASP A 42 10.29 24.44 -12.17
C ASP A 42 9.31 23.40 -12.79
N ALA A 43 9.77 22.17 -12.95
CA ALA A 43 8.97 21.06 -13.44
C ALA A 43 9.40 19.73 -12.80
N VAL A 44 8.52 18.73 -12.86
CA VAL A 44 8.82 17.35 -12.42
C VAL A 44 8.49 16.35 -13.52
N PHE A 45 9.35 15.36 -13.67
CA PHE A 45 9.16 14.20 -14.53
C PHE A 45 8.81 12.98 -13.67
N ILE A 46 7.58 12.50 -13.82
CA ILE A 46 7.02 11.37 -13.07
C ILE A 46 7.02 10.13 -13.96
N ALA A 47 7.83 9.16 -13.61
CA ALA A 47 7.99 7.89 -14.32
C ALA A 47 7.41 6.70 -13.55
N GLY A 48 7.24 6.83 -12.23
CA GLY A 48 6.71 5.80 -11.34
C GLY A 48 5.20 5.60 -11.50
N ASP A 49 4.77 4.36 -11.70
CA ASP A 49 3.37 4.01 -11.93
C ASP A 49 2.46 4.48 -10.77
N HIS A 50 2.88 4.27 -9.52
CA HIS A 50 2.09 4.65 -8.35
C HIS A 50 1.92 6.17 -8.23
N ASN A 51 2.99 6.94 -8.47
CA ASN A 51 2.95 8.40 -8.42
C ASN A 51 2.20 8.98 -9.61
N ARG A 52 2.41 8.45 -10.81
CA ARG A 52 1.67 8.84 -12.00
C ARG A 52 0.18 8.59 -11.82
N ASN A 53 -0.22 7.39 -11.38
CA ASN A 53 -1.63 7.08 -11.11
C ASN A 53 -2.19 7.99 -9.99
N TYR A 54 -1.45 8.25 -8.93
CA TYR A 54 -1.87 9.15 -7.85
C TYR A 54 -2.18 10.56 -8.34
N LEU A 55 -1.40 11.08 -9.29
CA LEU A 55 -1.51 12.45 -9.81
C LEU A 55 -2.48 12.58 -10.99
N SER A 56 -2.69 11.51 -11.79
CA SER A 56 -3.46 11.56 -13.03
C SER A 56 -4.70 10.68 -13.07
N GLY A 57 -4.78 9.66 -12.20
CA GLY A 57 -5.83 8.62 -12.25
C GLY A 57 -5.59 7.54 -13.30
N PHE A 58 -4.53 7.62 -14.10
CA PHE A 58 -4.26 6.66 -15.16
C PHE A 58 -3.84 5.30 -14.61
N THR A 59 -4.55 4.25 -14.97
CA THR A 59 -4.34 2.87 -14.48
C THR A 59 -3.49 2.00 -15.40
N GLY A 60 -3.13 2.51 -16.59
CA GLY A 60 -2.21 1.80 -17.52
C GLY A 60 -0.74 1.98 -17.11
N ASN A 61 0.13 1.26 -17.80
CA ASN A 61 1.58 1.36 -17.70
C ASN A 61 2.19 2.14 -18.89
N GLU A 62 3.51 2.16 -19.00
CA GLU A 62 4.27 2.76 -20.12
C GLU A 62 3.80 4.18 -20.48
N SER A 63 3.69 5.02 -19.48
CA SER A 63 3.35 6.42 -19.63
C SER A 63 4.06 7.25 -18.57
N TYR A 64 4.07 8.58 -18.77
CA TYR A 64 4.82 9.51 -17.93
C TYR A 64 4.01 10.78 -17.73
N SER A 65 4.27 11.49 -16.65
CA SER A 65 3.74 12.85 -16.47
C SER A 65 4.88 13.85 -16.43
N PHE A 66 4.74 14.96 -17.15
CA PHE A 66 5.62 16.13 -17.07
C PHE A 66 4.78 17.30 -16.56
N ILE A 67 5.05 17.74 -15.33
CA ILE A 67 4.22 18.73 -14.65
C ILE A 67 5.06 19.96 -14.35
N THR A 68 4.67 21.11 -14.88
CA THR A 68 5.25 22.42 -14.59
C THR A 68 4.42 23.15 -13.52
N LEU A 69 4.85 24.33 -13.13
CA LEU A 69 4.07 25.18 -12.21
C LEU A 69 2.71 25.59 -12.80
N ASP A 70 2.59 25.66 -14.13
CA ASP A 70 1.38 26.11 -14.82
C ASP A 70 0.67 25.01 -15.62
N ASN A 71 1.43 24.14 -16.29
CA ASN A 71 0.94 23.12 -17.21
C ASN A 71 1.16 21.70 -16.67
N ALA A 72 0.43 20.73 -17.24
CA ALA A 72 0.65 19.31 -17.00
C ALA A 72 0.49 18.54 -18.33
N PHE A 73 1.46 17.70 -18.64
CA PHE A 73 1.52 16.90 -19.86
C PHE A 73 1.55 15.43 -19.48
N PHE A 74 0.67 14.64 -20.14
CA PHE A 74 0.62 13.20 -20.00
C PHE A 74 1.15 12.54 -21.25
N ILE A 75 2.27 11.85 -21.13
CA ILE A 75 3.00 11.25 -22.25
C ILE A 75 2.69 9.75 -22.31
N THR A 76 2.18 9.27 -23.42
CA THR A 76 1.86 7.86 -23.64
C THR A 76 2.04 7.49 -25.12
N ASP A 77 1.80 6.24 -25.48
CA ASP A 77 1.82 5.79 -26.87
C ASP A 77 0.41 5.41 -27.38
N SER A 78 0.33 5.07 -28.66
CA SER A 78 -0.95 4.77 -29.34
C SER A 78 -1.75 3.62 -28.72
N ARG A 79 -1.14 2.74 -27.92
CA ARG A 79 -1.83 1.65 -27.22
C ARG A 79 -2.71 2.16 -26.09
N PHE A 80 -2.40 3.34 -25.54
CA PHE A 80 -3.03 3.89 -24.35
C PHE A 80 -3.69 5.25 -24.54
N THR A 81 -3.61 5.87 -25.73
CA THR A 81 -4.15 7.22 -26.00
C THR A 81 -5.65 7.29 -25.74
N GLU A 82 -6.42 6.28 -26.15
CA GLU A 82 -7.86 6.21 -25.91
C GLU A 82 -8.16 6.11 -24.40
N GLN A 83 -7.47 5.21 -23.70
CA GLN A 83 -7.63 5.06 -22.25
C GLN A 83 -7.23 6.35 -21.50
N ALA A 84 -6.13 6.98 -21.90
CA ALA A 84 -5.69 8.25 -21.30
C ALA A 84 -6.75 9.35 -21.49
N SER A 85 -7.36 9.46 -22.66
CA SER A 85 -8.40 10.45 -22.94
C SER A 85 -9.65 10.29 -22.06
N GLN A 86 -9.91 9.08 -21.56
CA GLN A 86 -11.04 8.76 -20.69
C GLN A 86 -10.73 8.92 -19.19
N GLN A 87 -9.49 8.69 -18.77
CA GLN A 87 -9.09 8.64 -17.38
C GLN A 87 -8.37 9.90 -16.89
N VAL A 88 -7.51 10.47 -17.74
CA VAL A 88 -6.63 11.58 -17.35
C VAL A 88 -7.36 12.92 -17.52
N GLN A 89 -7.37 13.73 -16.47
CA GLN A 89 -8.01 15.05 -16.52
C GLN A 89 -7.02 16.14 -16.08
N GLY A 90 -7.12 17.31 -16.71
CA GLY A 90 -6.24 18.45 -16.40
C GLY A 90 -4.83 18.34 -16.99
N TYR A 91 -4.63 17.41 -17.94
CA TYR A 91 -3.36 17.25 -18.66
C TYR A 91 -3.58 17.42 -20.18
N GLU A 92 -2.56 17.94 -20.84
CA GLU A 92 -2.41 17.80 -22.29
C GLU A 92 -1.82 16.41 -22.59
N ILE A 93 -2.53 15.61 -23.42
CA ILE A 93 -2.08 14.26 -23.76
C ILE A 93 -1.17 14.32 -24.97
N ILE A 94 0.05 13.79 -24.83
CA ILE A 94 1.06 13.70 -25.87
C ILE A 94 1.25 12.25 -26.27
N GLU A 95 0.84 11.89 -27.49
CA GLU A 95 1.11 10.57 -28.04
C GLU A 95 2.52 10.51 -28.65
N THR A 96 3.32 9.54 -28.19
CA THR A 96 4.66 9.33 -28.74
C THR A 96 4.56 8.65 -30.12
N SER A 97 5.19 9.22 -31.11
CA SER A 97 5.18 8.69 -32.50
C SER A 97 6.26 7.61 -32.74
N GLY A 98 7.07 7.28 -31.72
CA GLY A 98 8.25 6.42 -31.87
C GLY A 98 9.43 7.06 -32.63
N LYS A 99 9.28 8.32 -33.10
CA LYS A 99 10.36 9.06 -33.78
C LYS A 99 11.36 9.69 -32.81
N LYS A 100 10.91 10.01 -31.61
CA LYS A 100 11.73 10.57 -30.52
C LYS A 100 11.72 9.59 -29.36
N THR A 101 12.83 9.52 -28.65
CA THR A 101 12.91 8.85 -27.34
C THR A 101 12.18 9.69 -26.28
N ILE A 102 11.83 9.08 -25.15
CA ILE A 102 11.24 9.82 -24.03
C ILE A 102 12.18 10.92 -23.54
N ALA A 103 13.48 10.67 -23.49
CA ALA A 103 14.47 11.67 -23.08
C ALA A 103 14.53 12.87 -24.03
N GLU A 104 14.38 12.65 -25.33
CA GLU A 104 14.29 13.75 -26.31
C GLU A 104 13.01 14.55 -26.15
N LEU A 105 11.87 13.87 -25.96
CA LEU A 105 10.59 14.55 -25.77
C LEU A 105 10.57 15.37 -24.47
N VAL A 106 11.09 14.82 -23.38
CA VAL A 106 11.20 15.53 -22.08
C VAL A 106 12.13 16.73 -22.20
N SER A 107 13.23 16.63 -22.98
CA SER A 107 14.12 17.76 -23.25
C SER A 107 13.41 18.86 -24.06
N ASP A 108 12.64 18.50 -25.08
CA ASP A 108 11.87 19.48 -25.86
C ASP A 108 10.83 20.20 -24.99
N LEU A 109 10.07 19.45 -24.16
CA LEU A 109 9.11 20.04 -23.22
C LEU A 109 9.78 20.97 -22.20
N ALA A 110 10.97 20.60 -21.73
CA ALA A 110 11.73 21.46 -20.82
C ALA A 110 12.16 22.77 -21.50
N ASP A 111 12.66 22.70 -22.72
CA ASP A 111 13.08 23.89 -23.51
C ASP A 111 11.87 24.77 -23.85
N GLU A 112 10.75 24.18 -24.33
CA GLU A 112 9.52 24.89 -24.72
C GLU A 112 8.86 25.62 -23.54
N ASN A 113 8.96 25.06 -22.33
CA ASN A 113 8.39 25.65 -21.10
C ASN A 113 9.42 26.47 -20.30
N GLY A 114 10.66 26.68 -20.81
CA GLY A 114 11.67 27.49 -20.16
C GLY A 114 12.17 26.94 -18.82
N ILE A 115 12.21 25.62 -18.69
CA ILE A 115 12.57 24.94 -17.43
C ILE A 115 14.07 25.03 -17.17
N SER A 116 14.43 25.54 -16.00
CA SER A 116 15.81 25.60 -15.52
C SER A 116 16.16 24.47 -14.54
N SER A 117 15.17 23.94 -13.83
CA SER A 117 15.32 22.84 -12.86
C SER A 117 14.19 21.83 -13.03
N LEU A 118 14.53 20.62 -13.50
CA LEU A 118 13.61 19.48 -13.67
C LEU A 118 13.84 18.46 -12.56
N GLY A 119 12.81 18.21 -11.74
CA GLY A 119 12.81 17.16 -10.73
C GLY A 119 12.57 15.78 -11.32
N PHE A 120 13.16 14.74 -10.74
CA PHE A 120 12.92 13.35 -11.10
C PHE A 120 12.84 12.44 -9.87
N GLU A 121 12.20 11.29 -10.04
CA GLU A 121 12.06 10.25 -9.01
C GLU A 121 13.34 9.39 -8.96
N GLU A 122 14.20 9.63 -7.96
CA GLU A 122 15.50 8.95 -7.82
C GLU A 122 15.39 7.45 -7.50
N ASP A 123 14.28 7.04 -6.89
CA ASP A 123 14.01 5.64 -6.55
C ASP A 123 13.37 4.85 -7.70
N VAL A 124 12.97 5.53 -8.78
CA VAL A 124 12.28 4.95 -9.93
C VAL A 124 13.17 4.89 -11.17
N LEU A 125 13.84 5.99 -11.50
CA LEU A 125 14.68 6.04 -12.69
C LEU A 125 15.90 5.12 -12.53
N THR A 126 16.02 4.16 -13.46
CA THR A 126 17.26 3.37 -13.56
C THR A 126 18.44 4.29 -13.88
N PHE A 127 19.65 3.91 -13.50
CA PHE A 127 20.85 4.66 -13.86
C PHE A 127 20.97 4.90 -15.38
N LYS A 128 20.57 3.92 -16.20
CA LYS A 128 20.54 4.06 -17.66
C LYS A 128 19.60 5.20 -18.07
N ALA A 129 18.34 5.15 -17.62
CA ALA A 129 17.34 6.17 -17.96
C ALA A 129 17.78 7.56 -17.47
N TYR A 130 18.30 7.65 -16.23
CA TYR A 130 18.87 8.90 -15.71
C TYR A 130 19.98 9.46 -16.62
N SER A 131 20.93 8.63 -17.06
CA SER A 131 22.02 9.05 -17.94
C SER A 131 21.50 9.54 -19.31
N GLU A 132 20.56 8.80 -19.92
CA GLU A 132 19.93 9.18 -21.18
C GLU A 132 19.25 10.55 -21.11
N HIS A 133 18.49 10.81 -20.03
CA HIS A 133 17.88 12.13 -19.79
C HIS A 133 18.95 13.20 -19.53
N LYS A 134 19.94 12.90 -18.66
CA LYS A 134 20.98 13.84 -18.29
C LYS A 134 21.81 14.33 -19.48
N ASP A 135 22.09 13.46 -20.45
CA ASP A 135 22.86 13.76 -21.66
C ASP A 135 22.08 14.66 -22.64
N ARG A 136 20.74 14.68 -22.58
CA ARG A 136 19.87 15.42 -23.50
C ARG A 136 19.39 16.75 -22.92
N LEU A 137 19.14 16.79 -21.60
CA LEU A 137 18.61 17.95 -20.93
C LEU A 137 19.64 19.11 -20.87
N ARG A 138 19.17 20.34 -21.15
CA ARG A 138 19.94 21.58 -21.01
C ARG A 138 19.74 22.27 -19.67
N CYS A 139 18.78 21.76 -18.86
CA CYS A 139 18.47 22.26 -17.53
C CYS A 139 19.09 21.39 -16.42
N GLY A 140 18.99 21.85 -15.17
CA GLY A 140 19.32 21.05 -13.99
C GLY A 140 18.41 19.85 -13.88
N PHE A 141 18.95 18.65 -13.66
CA PHE A 141 18.17 17.42 -13.42
C PHE A 141 18.42 16.99 -11.99
N VAL A 142 17.42 17.15 -11.11
CA VAL A 142 17.57 17.08 -9.65
C VAL A 142 16.63 16.07 -9.01
N PRO A 143 17.06 15.33 -7.96
CA PRO A 143 16.19 14.36 -7.28
C PRO A 143 15.07 15.07 -6.52
N MET A 144 13.85 14.49 -6.55
CA MET A 144 12.66 15.02 -5.88
C MET A 144 12.59 14.70 -4.38
N LYS A 145 13.37 13.74 -3.91
CA LYS A 145 13.46 13.33 -2.48
C LYS A 145 12.11 12.95 -1.87
N GLY A 146 11.34 12.13 -2.60
CA GLY A 146 10.06 11.60 -2.11
C GLY A 146 8.93 12.62 -2.05
N MET A 147 8.98 13.68 -2.89
CA MET A 147 8.01 14.78 -2.86
C MET A 147 6.56 14.34 -3.07
N VAL A 148 6.31 13.37 -3.94
CA VAL A 148 4.97 12.81 -4.18
C VAL A 148 4.59 11.82 -3.09
N GLU A 149 5.53 11.00 -2.62
CA GLU A 149 5.35 10.04 -1.52
C GLU A 149 4.93 10.75 -0.22
N GLU A 150 5.46 11.94 0.05
CA GLU A 150 5.00 12.76 1.18
C GLU A 150 3.54 13.20 1.05
N LEU A 151 3.04 13.43 -0.16
CA LEU A 151 1.62 13.72 -0.39
C LEU A 151 0.77 12.45 -0.19
N ARG A 152 1.22 11.30 -0.69
CA ARG A 152 0.55 9.99 -0.57
C ARG A 152 0.48 9.51 0.88
N MET A 153 1.41 9.94 1.72
CA MET A 153 1.46 9.54 3.13
C MET A 153 0.19 9.92 3.90
N ILE A 154 -0.43 11.06 3.58
CA ILE A 154 -1.65 11.56 4.23
C ILE A 154 -2.84 11.29 3.31
N LYS A 155 -3.64 10.29 3.63
CA LYS A 155 -4.81 9.89 2.85
C LYS A 155 -5.98 10.84 3.10
N ASP A 156 -6.66 11.22 2.04
CA ASP A 156 -7.93 11.95 2.14
C ASP A 156 -9.11 10.99 2.39
N SER A 157 -10.32 11.54 2.59
CA SER A 157 -11.50 10.71 2.90
C SER A 157 -11.86 9.73 1.78
N PHE A 158 -11.65 10.11 0.53
CA PHE A 158 -11.92 9.24 -0.61
C PHE A 158 -10.92 8.07 -0.68
N GLU A 159 -9.64 8.32 -0.43
CA GLU A 159 -8.61 7.28 -0.33
C GLU A 159 -8.92 6.33 0.82
N LEU A 160 -9.31 6.86 1.98
CA LEU A 160 -9.67 6.05 3.15
C LEU A 160 -10.88 5.14 2.89
N ASP A 161 -11.90 5.61 2.15
CA ASP A 161 -13.06 4.78 1.80
C ASP A 161 -12.68 3.61 0.88
N ILE A 162 -11.74 3.84 -0.06
CA ILE A 162 -11.20 2.77 -0.90
C ILE A 162 -10.41 1.76 -0.06
N MET A 163 -9.58 2.23 0.87
CA MET A 163 -8.78 1.37 1.74
C MET A 163 -9.64 0.57 2.72
N ARG A 164 -10.74 1.16 3.26
CA ARG A 164 -11.75 0.41 4.03
C ARG A 164 -12.33 -0.73 3.20
N LYS A 165 -12.65 -0.47 1.93
CA LYS A 165 -13.18 -1.51 1.05
C LYS A 165 -12.16 -2.59 0.73
N ALA A 166 -10.88 -2.25 0.54
CA ALA A 166 -9.80 -3.23 0.40
C ALA A 166 -9.66 -4.10 1.66
N ALA A 167 -9.74 -3.50 2.85
CA ALA A 167 -9.72 -4.23 4.12
C ALA A 167 -10.94 -5.16 4.28
N GLU A 168 -12.16 -4.70 3.91
CA GLU A 168 -13.36 -5.55 3.92
C GLU A 168 -13.24 -6.77 3.01
N ILE A 169 -12.58 -6.63 1.85
CA ILE A 169 -12.33 -7.76 0.95
C ILE A 169 -11.39 -8.78 1.61
N ALA A 170 -10.32 -8.31 2.28
CA ALA A 170 -9.41 -9.18 3.02
C ALA A 170 -10.11 -9.85 4.22
N ASP A 171 -10.91 -9.12 5.00
CA ASP A 171 -11.71 -9.70 6.08
C ASP A 171 -12.67 -10.81 5.57
N SER A 172 -13.36 -10.54 4.45
CA SER A 172 -14.22 -11.55 3.80
C SER A 172 -13.45 -12.78 3.35
N ALA A 173 -12.21 -12.60 2.85
CA ALA A 173 -11.36 -13.72 2.46
C ALA A 173 -10.92 -14.54 3.68
N PHE A 174 -10.65 -13.91 4.82
CA PHE A 174 -10.35 -14.61 6.06
C PHE A 174 -11.54 -15.43 6.55
N GLU A 175 -12.74 -14.85 6.60
CA GLU A 175 -13.95 -15.59 6.99
C GLU A 175 -14.25 -16.77 6.06
N HIS A 176 -13.98 -16.62 4.77
CA HIS A 176 -14.14 -17.67 3.78
C HIS A 176 -13.13 -18.80 4.01
N ILE A 177 -11.85 -18.46 4.17
CA ILE A 177 -10.78 -19.46 4.26
C ILE A 177 -10.88 -20.30 5.52
N LEU A 178 -11.37 -19.77 6.63
CA LEU A 178 -11.61 -20.53 7.85
C LEU A 178 -12.59 -21.70 7.66
N LYS A 179 -13.50 -21.58 6.69
CA LYS A 179 -14.49 -22.65 6.35
C LYS A 179 -13.94 -23.65 5.33
N PHE A 180 -12.89 -23.26 4.62
CA PHE A 180 -12.28 -24.06 3.55
C PHE A 180 -11.15 -24.95 4.07
N ILE A 181 -10.34 -24.46 5.01
CA ILE A 181 -9.16 -25.15 5.52
C ILE A 181 -9.54 -26.50 6.16
N GLN A 182 -8.80 -27.55 5.77
CA GLN A 182 -8.87 -28.87 6.37
C GLN A 182 -7.47 -29.44 6.56
N PRO A 183 -7.20 -30.20 7.65
CA PRO A 183 -5.93 -30.91 7.83
C PRO A 183 -5.57 -31.74 6.59
N GLY A 184 -4.29 -31.71 6.20
CA GLY A 184 -3.79 -32.41 5.02
C GLY A 184 -3.81 -31.62 3.72
N MET A 185 -4.49 -30.46 3.66
CA MET A 185 -4.34 -29.52 2.54
C MET A 185 -2.92 -28.96 2.50
N THR A 186 -2.47 -28.56 1.31
CA THR A 186 -1.20 -27.85 1.15
C THR A 186 -1.36 -26.36 1.43
N GLU A 187 -0.29 -25.71 1.87
CA GLU A 187 -0.25 -24.24 2.00
C GLU A 187 -0.62 -23.56 0.69
N ARG A 188 -0.20 -24.12 -0.45
CA ARG A 188 -0.51 -23.62 -1.79
C ARG A 188 -2.01 -23.67 -2.13
N GLU A 189 -2.69 -24.76 -1.80
CA GLU A 189 -4.15 -24.88 -2.01
C GLU A 189 -4.89 -23.79 -1.22
N ILE A 190 -4.46 -23.52 0.01
CA ILE A 190 -5.03 -22.49 0.88
C ILE A 190 -4.75 -21.09 0.31
N GLY A 191 -3.53 -20.83 -0.13
CA GLY A 191 -3.14 -19.53 -0.72
C GLY A 191 -3.94 -19.24 -1.99
N ILE A 192 -4.07 -20.20 -2.89
CA ILE A 192 -4.86 -20.05 -4.12
C ILE A 192 -6.32 -19.70 -3.82
N GLU A 193 -6.93 -20.36 -2.83
CA GLU A 193 -8.33 -20.10 -2.48
C GLU A 193 -8.52 -18.70 -1.88
N LEU A 194 -7.60 -18.23 -1.01
CA LEU A 194 -7.58 -16.86 -0.51
C LEU A 194 -7.54 -15.85 -1.66
N GLU A 195 -6.60 -16.02 -2.58
CA GLU A 195 -6.39 -15.14 -3.71
C GLU A 195 -7.59 -15.11 -4.66
N MET A 196 -8.15 -16.28 -4.95
CA MET A 196 -9.36 -16.39 -5.76
C MET A 196 -10.56 -15.69 -5.12
N HIS A 197 -10.73 -15.82 -3.81
CA HIS A 197 -11.83 -15.17 -3.09
C HIS A 197 -11.69 -13.65 -3.16
N MET A 198 -10.50 -13.09 -2.90
CA MET A 198 -10.25 -11.65 -3.00
C MET A 198 -10.55 -11.12 -4.41
N LYS A 199 -10.08 -11.80 -5.45
CA LYS A 199 -10.33 -11.41 -6.85
C LYS A 199 -11.82 -11.48 -7.23
N LYS A 200 -12.55 -12.50 -6.80
CA LYS A 200 -14.00 -12.62 -7.02
C LYS A 200 -14.80 -11.50 -6.33
N ASN A 201 -14.25 -10.93 -5.26
CA ASN A 201 -14.88 -9.85 -4.49
C ASN A 201 -14.40 -8.44 -4.89
N GLY A 202 -13.73 -8.32 -6.05
CA GLY A 202 -13.42 -7.03 -6.67
C GLY A 202 -11.98 -6.56 -6.56
N ALA A 203 -11.09 -7.37 -6.00
CA ALA A 203 -9.65 -7.05 -6.03
C ALA A 203 -9.11 -7.12 -7.46
N SER A 204 -8.37 -6.10 -7.88
CA SER A 204 -7.68 -6.06 -9.18
C SER A 204 -6.40 -6.91 -9.18
N ALA A 205 -5.70 -6.94 -8.04
CA ALA A 205 -4.45 -7.67 -7.84
C ALA A 205 -4.29 -8.07 -6.37
N LEU A 206 -3.21 -8.78 -6.07
CA LEU A 206 -2.72 -8.97 -4.71
C LEU A 206 -1.83 -7.79 -4.32
N SER A 207 -1.80 -7.41 -3.03
CA SER A 207 -0.86 -6.40 -2.54
C SER A 207 0.58 -6.92 -2.55
N PHE A 208 0.74 -8.23 -2.31
CA PHE A 208 2.00 -8.99 -2.29
C PHE A 208 1.68 -10.49 -2.46
N PRO A 209 2.68 -11.36 -2.75
CA PRO A 209 2.50 -12.81 -2.74
C PRO A 209 2.02 -13.29 -1.37
N SER A 210 0.89 -13.99 -1.32
CA SER A 210 0.29 -14.41 -0.05
C SER A 210 1.21 -15.35 0.72
N ILE A 211 1.42 -15.05 2.00
CA ILE A 211 2.18 -15.89 2.93
C ILE A 211 1.22 -16.88 3.57
N VAL A 212 1.46 -18.16 3.35
CA VAL A 212 0.75 -19.27 4.01
C VAL A 212 1.80 -20.21 4.54
N ALA A 213 2.09 -20.10 5.83
CA ALA A 213 3.20 -20.82 6.45
C ALA A 213 2.74 -21.61 7.67
N SER A 214 2.94 -22.94 7.66
CA SER A 214 2.46 -23.84 8.69
C SER A 214 3.57 -24.53 9.47
N GLY A 215 3.27 -24.90 10.72
CA GLY A 215 4.20 -25.57 11.63
C GLY A 215 5.49 -24.80 11.82
N THR A 216 6.61 -25.48 11.67
CA THR A 216 7.94 -24.83 11.81
C THR A 216 8.18 -23.72 10.78
N ARG A 217 7.50 -23.76 9.62
CA ARG A 217 7.61 -22.70 8.60
C ARG A 217 6.94 -21.39 9.02
N SER A 218 5.97 -21.40 9.95
CA SER A 218 5.39 -20.18 10.48
C SER A 218 6.42 -19.30 11.24
N SER A 219 7.60 -19.84 11.55
CA SER A 219 8.73 -19.03 12.05
C SER A 219 9.48 -18.25 10.97
N LEU A 220 9.09 -18.38 9.71
CA LEU A 220 9.64 -17.61 8.60
C LEU A 220 8.71 -16.42 8.34
N PRO A 221 9.10 -15.16 8.64
CA PRO A 221 8.23 -13.99 8.47
C PRO A 221 7.68 -13.84 7.04
N HIS A 222 8.47 -14.22 6.03
CA HIS A 222 8.12 -14.19 4.60
C HIS A 222 7.95 -15.60 4.02
N GLY A 223 7.30 -16.49 4.76
CA GLY A 223 7.08 -17.89 4.37
C GLY A 223 6.00 -18.05 3.31
N GLU A 224 6.31 -17.76 2.04
CA GLU A 224 5.37 -17.99 0.93
C GLU A 224 4.84 -19.43 0.92
N ALA A 225 3.63 -19.60 0.37
CA ALA A 225 2.93 -20.88 0.30
C ALA A 225 3.70 -21.95 -0.49
N THR A 226 3.84 -23.13 0.10
CA THR A 226 4.51 -24.29 -0.52
C THR A 226 3.59 -25.49 -0.64
N ASP A 227 4.14 -26.63 -1.11
CA ASP A 227 3.44 -27.90 -1.17
C ASP A 227 3.46 -28.65 0.19
N LYS A 228 3.94 -28.02 1.27
CA LYS A 228 3.84 -28.58 2.62
C LYS A 228 2.37 -28.75 2.99
N ARG A 229 2.03 -29.94 3.49
CA ARG A 229 0.71 -30.21 4.02
C ARG A 229 0.60 -29.76 5.47
N ILE A 230 -0.50 -29.08 5.79
CA ILE A 230 -0.80 -28.65 7.15
C ILE A 230 -1.19 -29.88 8.00
N ALA A 231 -0.81 -29.89 9.27
CA ALA A 231 -1.07 -30.99 10.19
C ALA A 231 -1.66 -30.49 11.52
N GLU A 232 -2.33 -31.37 12.24
CA GLU A 232 -2.82 -31.08 13.59
C GLU A 232 -1.68 -30.71 14.55
N GLY A 233 -1.96 -29.78 15.44
CA GLY A 233 -0.99 -29.27 16.42
C GLY A 233 -0.01 -28.23 15.86
N GLU A 234 -0.27 -27.68 14.68
CA GLU A 234 0.57 -26.65 14.04
C GLU A 234 -0.09 -25.26 14.06
N PHE A 235 0.73 -24.22 14.12
CA PHE A 235 0.32 -22.89 13.69
C PHE A 235 0.18 -22.86 12.16
N LEU A 236 -0.75 -22.04 11.70
CA LEU A 236 -0.88 -21.61 10.31
C LEU A 236 -0.97 -20.09 10.27
N THR A 237 0.09 -19.44 9.82
CA THR A 237 0.11 -18.01 9.56
C THR A 237 -0.42 -17.75 8.16
N LEU A 238 -1.41 -16.87 8.08
CA LEU A 238 -2.05 -16.38 6.87
C LEU A 238 -1.80 -14.87 6.82
N ASP A 239 -0.95 -14.42 5.90
CA ASP A 239 -0.65 -13.02 5.69
C ASP A 239 -0.90 -12.69 4.22
N PHE A 240 -1.84 -11.80 3.99
CA PHE A 240 -2.38 -11.52 2.67
C PHE A 240 -3.05 -10.16 2.60
N GLY A 241 -3.09 -9.64 1.39
CA GLY A 241 -3.76 -8.40 1.08
C GLY A 241 -4.11 -8.29 -0.39
N CYS A 242 -4.99 -7.37 -0.71
CA CYS A 242 -5.44 -7.12 -2.07
C CYS A 242 -5.33 -5.66 -2.47
N VAL A 243 -5.24 -5.43 -3.77
CA VAL A 243 -5.36 -4.11 -4.38
C VAL A 243 -6.81 -3.90 -4.81
N TYR A 244 -7.44 -2.85 -4.30
CA TYR A 244 -8.74 -2.39 -4.72
C TYR A 244 -8.66 -0.91 -5.13
N ARG A 245 -9.01 -0.61 -6.38
CA ARG A 245 -8.88 0.75 -6.96
C ARG A 245 -7.53 1.40 -6.65
N GLU A 246 -6.45 0.66 -6.90
CA GLU A 246 -5.05 1.07 -6.73
C GLU A 246 -4.59 1.26 -5.27
N TYR A 247 -5.36 0.83 -4.27
CA TYR A 247 -4.96 0.85 -2.86
C TYR A 247 -4.86 -0.55 -2.28
N CYS A 248 -3.82 -0.76 -1.50
CA CYS A 248 -3.51 -2.02 -0.84
C CYS A 248 -4.29 -2.19 0.47
N SER A 249 -4.70 -3.42 0.76
CA SER A 249 -4.93 -3.91 2.12
C SER A 249 -3.77 -4.80 2.55
N ASP A 250 -3.66 -5.02 3.85
CA ASP A 250 -2.65 -5.83 4.49
C ASP A 250 -3.19 -6.40 5.80
N MET A 251 -3.09 -7.72 6.00
CA MET A 251 -3.58 -8.36 7.22
C MET A 251 -2.92 -9.70 7.47
N THR A 252 -2.38 -9.90 8.66
CA THR A 252 -1.93 -11.21 9.14
C THR A 252 -2.84 -11.75 10.23
N ARG A 253 -3.19 -13.02 10.12
CA ARG A 253 -3.79 -13.83 11.19
C ARG A 253 -3.04 -15.15 11.33
N THR A 254 -2.76 -15.55 12.56
CA THR A 254 -2.24 -16.89 12.86
C THR A 254 -3.35 -17.71 13.51
N ILE A 255 -3.60 -18.90 12.98
CA ILE A 255 -4.57 -19.85 13.53
C ILE A 255 -3.87 -21.13 13.95
N VAL A 256 -4.59 -22.04 14.60
CA VAL A 256 -4.09 -23.36 15.01
C VAL A 256 -4.89 -24.45 14.32
N ILE A 257 -4.20 -25.41 13.75
CA ILE A 257 -4.82 -26.61 13.23
C ILE A 257 -4.96 -27.62 14.38
N GLY A 258 -6.19 -27.96 14.73
CA GLY A 258 -6.48 -28.81 15.89
C GLY A 258 -6.32 -28.07 17.23
N LYS A 259 -5.73 -28.72 18.23
CA LYS A 259 -5.62 -28.19 19.59
C LYS A 259 -4.25 -27.56 19.84
N PRO A 260 -4.18 -26.30 20.35
CA PRO A 260 -2.92 -25.67 20.69
C PRO A 260 -2.23 -26.34 21.86
N SER A 261 -0.89 -26.42 21.82
CA SER A 261 -0.08 -26.74 22.99
C SER A 261 -0.05 -25.57 23.97
N GLY A 262 0.33 -25.80 25.22
CA GLY A 262 0.50 -24.73 26.20
C GLY A 262 1.49 -23.66 25.75
N LYS A 263 2.56 -24.04 25.06
CA LYS A 263 3.56 -23.11 24.50
C LYS A 263 2.99 -22.28 23.35
N MET A 264 2.17 -22.86 22.50
CA MET A 264 1.47 -22.13 21.43
C MET A 264 0.52 -21.08 22.00
N ALA A 265 -0.29 -21.45 23.01
CA ALA A 265 -1.20 -20.51 23.66
C ALA A 265 -0.44 -19.38 24.36
N GLU A 266 0.70 -19.67 24.99
CA GLU A 266 1.57 -18.67 25.63
C GLU A 266 2.08 -17.63 24.63
N ILE A 267 2.76 -18.04 23.54
CA ILE A 267 3.33 -17.09 22.59
C ILE A 267 2.26 -16.32 21.83
N TYR A 268 1.12 -16.96 21.52
CA TYR A 268 -0.01 -16.28 20.91
C TYR A 268 -0.55 -15.16 21.81
N GLY A 269 -0.75 -15.45 23.09
CA GLY A 269 -1.20 -14.47 24.07
C GLY A 269 -0.23 -13.29 24.22
N VAL A 270 1.08 -13.55 24.19
CA VAL A 270 2.10 -12.47 24.24
C VAL A 270 2.01 -11.58 23.00
N VAL A 271 1.89 -12.14 21.80
CA VAL A 271 1.77 -11.35 20.56
C VAL A 271 0.47 -10.58 20.52
N LEU A 272 -0.65 -11.20 20.90
CA LEU A 272 -1.95 -10.54 20.95
C LEU A 272 -1.94 -9.32 21.89
N GLU A 273 -1.42 -9.49 23.12
CA GLU A 273 -1.37 -8.38 24.07
C GLU A 273 -0.42 -7.28 23.59
N ALA A 274 0.74 -7.62 23.00
CA ALA A 274 1.65 -6.65 22.40
C ALA A 274 0.97 -5.82 21.31
N GLN A 275 0.19 -6.48 20.44
CA GLN A 275 -0.58 -5.84 19.37
C GLN A 275 -1.65 -4.89 19.93
N LEU A 276 -2.41 -5.34 20.92
CA LEU A 276 -3.45 -4.54 21.56
C LEU A 276 -2.90 -3.32 22.32
N LEU A 277 -1.75 -3.49 22.98
CA LEU A 277 -1.06 -2.39 23.66
C LEU A 277 -0.51 -1.37 22.68
N ALA A 278 0.15 -1.83 21.61
CA ALA A 278 0.68 -0.97 20.57
C ALA A 278 -0.44 -0.19 19.87
N ALA A 279 -1.56 -0.84 19.53
CA ALA A 279 -2.70 -0.18 18.89
C ALA A 279 -3.18 1.07 19.63
N LYS A 280 -3.14 1.08 20.98
CA LYS A 280 -3.51 2.24 21.80
C LYS A 280 -2.51 3.39 21.71
N SER A 281 -1.28 3.16 21.26
CA SER A 281 -0.25 4.19 21.12
C SER A 281 -0.25 4.88 19.75
N PHE A 282 -0.94 4.32 18.77
CA PHE A 282 -1.11 4.93 17.44
C PHE A 282 -2.08 6.11 17.53
N ARG A 283 -1.52 7.32 17.49
CA ARG A 283 -2.29 8.57 17.56
C ARG A 283 -1.51 9.71 16.91
N GLU A 284 -2.19 10.78 16.57
CA GLU A 284 -1.53 11.98 16.08
C GLU A 284 -0.54 12.52 17.13
N GLY A 285 0.64 12.95 16.68
CA GLY A 285 1.73 13.44 17.50
C GLY A 285 2.58 12.36 18.17
N ALA A 286 2.22 11.07 18.06
CA ALA A 286 3.09 9.99 18.53
C ALA A 286 4.35 9.88 17.65
N VAL A 287 5.48 9.46 18.23
CA VAL A 287 6.72 9.23 17.49
C VAL A 287 6.82 7.75 17.13
N ALA A 288 7.15 7.43 15.89
CA ALA A 288 7.16 6.06 15.37
C ALA A 288 8.00 5.09 16.22
N VAL A 289 9.20 5.51 16.66
CA VAL A 289 10.05 4.70 17.54
C VAL A 289 9.41 4.41 18.90
N ASP A 290 8.65 5.34 19.46
CA ASP A 290 7.98 5.14 20.74
C ASP A 290 6.81 4.17 20.62
N VAL A 291 6.10 4.18 19.47
CA VAL A 291 5.04 3.24 19.16
C VAL A 291 5.60 1.82 19.01
N ASP A 292 6.68 1.62 18.23
CA ASP A 292 7.37 0.33 18.11
C ASP A 292 7.82 -0.19 19.48
N LYS A 293 8.35 0.69 20.32
CA LYS A 293 8.87 0.35 21.65
C LYS A 293 7.81 -0.27 22.56
N VAL A 294 6.54 0.10 22.44
CA VAL A 294 5.46 -0.47 23.27
C VAL A 294 5.34 -1.97 23.07
N ALA A 295 5.24 -2.44 21.83
CA ALA A 295 5.16 -3.87 21.53
C ALA A 295 6.49 -4.59 21.83
N ARG A 296 7.60 -3.99 21.44
CA ARG A 296 8.95 -4.56 21.59
C ARG A 296 9.32 -4.78 23.06
N ASP A 297 9.10 -3.80 23.91
CA ASP A 297 9.37 -3.92 25.35
C ASP A 297 8.47 -4.98 26.02
N TYR A 298 7.21 -5.08 25.60
CA TYR A 298 6.31 -6.10 26.14
C TYR A 298 6.76 -7.51 25.76
N ILE A 299 7.08 -7.73 24.48
CA ILE A 299 7.60 -9.02 23.96
C ILE A 299 8.95 -9.36 24.66
N ALA A 300 9.84 -8.38 24.81
CA ALA A 300 11.13 -8.58 25.49
C ALA A 300 10.95 -8.95 26.97
N LYS A 301 10.02 -8.29 27.68
CA LYS A 301 9.70 -8.61 29.09
C LYS A 301 9.12 -10.02 29.26
N ALA A 302 8.42 -10.52 28.26
CA ALA A 302 7.92 -11.89 28.21
C ALA A 302 9.02 -12.93 27.89
N GLY A 303 10.28 -12.50 27.62
CA GLY A 303 11.41 -13.37 27.33
C GLY A 303 11.65 -13.67 25.84
N TYR A 304 10.96 -12.97 24.93
CA TYR A 304 11.03 -13.22 23.48
C TYR A 304 11.63 -12.06 22.68
N GLY A 305 12.38 -11.15 23.31
CA GLY A 305 12.95 -9.97 22.67
C GLY A 305 13.78 -10.27 21.40
N GLU A 306 14.60 -11.32 21.43
CA GLU A 306 15.42 -11.77 20.29
C GLU A 306 14.58 -12.42 19.16
N ASN A 307 13.30 -12.70 19.40
CA ASN A 307 12.41 -13.38 18.49
C ASN A 307 11.46 -12.43 17.74
N PHE A 308 11.56 -11.11 17.97
CA PHE A 308 10.88 -10.06 17.25
C PHE A 308 11.88 -9.21 16.47
N GLY A 309 12.22 -9.66 15.26
CA GLY A 309 13.37 -9.15 14.50
C GLY A 309 13.05 -8.06 13.47
N HIS A 310 11.79 -7.66 13.27
CA HIS A 310 11.39 -6.63 12.31
C HIS A 310 10.79 -5.39 12.97
N SER A 311 10.48 -4.35 12.20
CA SER A 311 9.75 -3.17 12.66
C SER A 311 8.31 -3.54 13.04
N LEU A 312 7.69 -2.76 13.92
CA LEU A 312 6.30 -2.98 14.31
C LEU A 312 5.33 -2.81 13.16
N GLY A 313 5.70 -2.03 12.12
CA GLY A 313 4.84 -1.79 10.98
C GLY A 313 5.40 -0.77 10.00
N HIS A 314 4.58 -0.44 9.02
CA HIS A 314 4.89 0.47 7.92
C HIS A 314 3.65 1.22 7.43
N GLY A 315 3.85 2.24 6.61
CA GLY A 315 2.77 2.88 5.88
C GLY A 315 2.19 1.94 4.82
N VAL A 316 0.90 2.07 4.58
CA VAL A 316 0.17 1.38 3.51
C VAL A 316 -0.59 2.40 2.68
N GLY A 317 -0.66 2.17 1.38
CA GLY A 317 -1.42 3.02 0.47
C GLY A 317 -1.51 2.41 -0.92
N ARG A 318 -0.95 3.09 -1.91
CA ARG A 318 -0.83 2.55 -3.28
C ARG A 318 0.23 1.47 -3.42
N GLN A 319 1.19 1.47 -2.52
CA GLN A 319 2.14 0.38 -2.31
C GLN A 319 1.84 -0.24 -0.95
N VAL A 320 2.09 -1.53 -0.82
CA VAL A 320 1.94 -2.20 0.46
C VAL A 320 2.91 -1.62 1.48
N HIS A 321 4.15 -1.32 1.07
CA HIS A 321 5.14 -0.67 1.92
C HIS A 321 5.32 0.80 1.49
N GLU A 322 4.83 1.71 2.31
CA GLU A 322 5.04 3.16 2.19
C GLU A 322 5.67 3.74 3.46
N ALA A 323 6.14 4.96 3.39
CA ALA A 323 6.54 5.71 4.59
C ALA A 323 5.31 6.10 5.44
N PRO A 324 5.49 6.25 6.76
CA PRO A 324 6.69 5.99 7.54
C PRO A 324 6.80 4.53 7.98
N THR A 325 8.00 4.01 8.23
CA THR A 325 8.20 2.76 8.97
C THR A 325 7.94 2.99 10.46
N ILE A 326 7.20 2.10 11.12
CA ILE A 326 7.03 2.10 12.59
C ILE A 326 8.08 1.17 13.19
N GLY A 327 9.23 1.73 13.53
CA GLY A 327 10.39 0.91 13.91
C GLY A 327 11.39 1.66 14.79
N PHE A 328 12.31 0.91 15.37
CA PHE A 328 13.24 1.33 16.42
C PHE A 328 14.28 2.40 16.02
N ARG A 329 14.27 2.86 14.75
CA ARG A 329 15.18 3.92 14.27
C ARG A 329 14.44 5.13 13.68
N ASN A 330 13.12 5.10 13.63
CA ASN A 330 12.36 6.15 12.96
C ASN A 330 11.79 7.18 13.97
N ALA A 331 12.26 8.41 13.88
CA ALA A 331 11.80 9.53 14.69
C ALA A 331 10.63 10.34 14.05
N SER A 332 10.02 9.82 12.98
CA SER A 332 8.88 10.49 12.33
C SER A 332 7.71 10.61 13.29
N VAL A 333 7.05 11.78 13.23
CA VAL A 333 5.84 12.06 14.02
C VAL A 333 4.62 11.64 13.20
N LEU A 334 3.75 10.84 13.80
CA LEU A 334 2.52 10.38 13.18
C LEU A 334 1.52 11.54 13.03
N LYS A 335 0.83 11.58 11.90
CA LYS A 335 -0.16 12.61 11.55
C LYS A 335 -1.49 11.98 11.21
N ALA A 336 -2.58 12.69 11.48
CA ALA A 336 -3.91 12.28 11.04
C ALA A 336 -3.95 12.04 9.52
N GLY A 337 -4.64 10.99 9.09
CA GLY A 337 -4.70 10.53 7.70
C GLY A 337 -3.58 9.56 7.29
N MET A 338 -2.57 9.30 8.13
CA MET A 338 -1.63 8.20 7.88
C MET A 338 -2.33 6.86 8.08
N VAL A 339 -2.10 5.92 7.16
CA VAL A 339 -2.54 4.52 7.27
C VAL A 339 -1.31 3.66 7.46
N LEU A 340 -1.32 2.82 8.51
CA LEU A 340 -0.15 2.13 9.03
C LEU A 340 -0.52 0.68 9.39
N THR A 341 0.45 -0.23 9.36
CA THR A 341 0.32 -1.57 9.96
C THR A 341 0.71 -1.56 11.44
N ASN A 342 0.18 -2.52 12.18
CA ASN A 342 0.56 -2.87 13.55
C ASN A 342 0.65 -4.39 13.63
N GLU A 343 1.86 -4.94 13.47
CA GLU A 343 2.12 -6.34 13.14
C GLU A 343 3.20 -7.00 14.02
N PRO A 344 3.14 -6.93 15.34
CA PRO A 344 4.13 -7.61 16.17
C PRO A 344 4.11 -9.12 15.92
N GLY A 345 5.28 -9.76 16.01
CA GLY A 345 5.43 -11.19 15.83
C GLY A 345 6.50 -11.80 16.72
N ILE A 346 6.35 -13.09 17.03
CA ILE A 346 7.35 -13.93 17.70
C ILE A 346 7.63 -15.14 16.80
N TYR A 347 8.89 -15.33 16.45
CA TYR A 347 9.34 -16.38 15.53
C TYR A 347 10.38 -17.27 16.23
N LEU A 348 10.03 -18.55 16.45
CA LEU A 348 10.86 -19.53 17.15
C LEU A 348 11.35 -20.59 16.16
N PRO A 349 12.61 -20.51 15.67
CA PRO A 349 13.15 -21.50 14.73
C PRO A 349 13.00 -22.93 15.25
N GLY A 350 12.49 -23.81 14.39
CA GLY A 350 12.24 -25.23 14.75
C GLY A 350 10.93 -25.49 15.52
N PHE A 351 10.22 -24.44 15.92
CA PHE A 351 8.93 -24.55 16.61
C PHE A 351 7.77 -23.97 15.77
N GLY A 352 7.84 -22.69 15.43
CA GLY A 352 6.81 -21.95 14.70
C GLY A 352 6.80 -20.47 15.10
N GLY A 353 5.88 -19.71 14.55
CA GLY A 353 5.75 -18.29 14.82
C GLY A 353 4.31 -17.82 14.82
N VAL A 354 4.09 -16.65 15.40
CA VAL A 354 2.82 -15.93 15.46
C VAL A 354 3.05 -14.50 15.01
N ARG A 355 2.25 -14.02 14.07
CA ARG A 355 2.05 -12.61 13.76
C ARG A 355 0.56 -12.29 13.81
N ILE A 356 0.21 -11.15 14.36
CA ILE A 356 -1.15 -10.62 14.37
C ILE A 356 -1.06 -9.17 13.91
N GLU A 357 -1.73 -8.88 12.82
CA GLU A 357 -1.61 -7.61 12.12
C GLU A 357 -2.96 -7.00 11.78
N ASP A 358 -3.05 -5.70 11.96
CA ASP A 358 -4.12 -4.86 11.44
C ASP A 358 -3.54 -3.68 10.69
N ILE A 359 -4.26 -3.19 9.69
CA ILE A 359 -4.10 -1.82 9.22
C ILE A 359 -5.00 -0.88 10.00
N LEU A 360 -4.49 0.30 10.28
CA LEU A 360 -5.19 1.35 11.02
C LEU A 360 -4.92 2.73 10.42
N VAL A 361 -5.87 3.64 10.54
CA VAL A 361 -5.72 5.04 10.16
C VAL A 361 -5.58 5.91 11.40
N ILE A 362 -4.59 6.81 11.40
CA ILE A 362 -4.42 7.81 12.45
C ILE A 362 -5.53 8.86 12.34
N THR A 363 -6.21 9.13 13.46
CA THR A 363 -7.23 10.16 13.58
C THR A 363 -6.79 11.24 14.56
N GLY A 364 -7.47 12.36 14.61
CA GLY A 364 -7.17 13.44 15.59
C GLY A 364 -7.34 13.03 17.07
N SER A 365 -8.04 11.92 17.35
CA SER A 365 -8.31 11.44 18.73
C SER A 365 -7.69 10.08 19.06
N GLY A 366 -6.98 9.44 18.10
CA GLY A 366 -6.42 8.09 18.27
C GLY A 366 -6.19 7.42 16.93
N SER A 367 -6.69 6.19 16.77
CA SER A 367 -6.68 5.45 15.50
C SER A 367 -7.98 4.68 15.30
N GLU A 368 -8.35 4.48 14.03
CA GLU A 368 -9.42 3.60 13.57
C GLU A 368 -8.79 2.34 12.96
N ILE A 369 -9.13 1.16 13.47
CA ILE A 369 -8.68 -0.11 12.90
C ILE A 369 -9.59 -0.46 11.72
N LEU A 370 -9.01 -0.67 10.54
CA LEU A 370 -9.73 -1.00 9.31
C LEU A 370 -9.99 -2.50 9.19
N SER A 371 -9.06 -3.36 9.60
CA SER A 371 -9.23 -4.81 9.64
C SER A 371 -10.19 -5.21 10.76
N LYS A 372 -11.24 -5.98 10.44
CA LYS A 372 -12.30 -6.34 11.40
C LYS A 372 -12.27 -7.80 11.83
N SER A 373 -11.48 -8.64 11.14
CA SER A 373 -11.31 -10.05 11.49
C SER A 373 -10.83 -10.23 12.93
N THR A 374 -11.38 -11.21 13.64
CA THR A 374 -11.00 -11.46 15.03
C THR A 374 -9.50 -11.74 15.18
N LYS A 375 -8.95 -11.28 16.29
CA LYS A 375 -7.56 -11.53 16.71
C LYS A 375 -7.44 -12.63 17.76
N GLU A 376 -8.58 -13.12 18.27
CA GLU A 376 -8.58 -14.23 19.19
C GLU A 376 -8.06 -15.50 18.52
N ILE A 377 -7.44 -16.38 19.30
CA ILE A 377 -6.92 -17.65 18.78
C ILE A 377 -8.06 -18.51 18.21
N ILE A 378 -7.94 -18.85 16.94
CA ILE A 378 -8.88 -19.72 16.25
C ILE A 378 -8.24 -21.10 16.12
N CYS A 379 -9.03 -22.14 16.40
CA CYS A 379 -8.65 -23.53 16.23
C CYS A 379 -9.58 -24.18 15.21
N ILE A 380 -9.04 -24.84 14.18
CA ILE A 380 -9.77 -25.54 13.12
C ILE A 380 -9.44 -27.02 13.18
#